data_bf07cb6a1d47d6a5c208e2ab7487cd49
#
_entry.id   bf07cb6a1d47d6a5c208e2ab7487cd49
#
_cell.length_a   1.000
_cell.length_b   1.000
_cell.length_c   1.000
_cell.angle_alpha   90.00
_cell.angle_beta   90.00
_cell.angle_gamma   90.00
#
_symmetry.space_group_name_H-M   'P 1'
#
loop_
_entity.id
_entity.type
_entity.pdbx_description
1 polymer ?
#
loop_
_entity_poly.entity_id
_entity_poly.type
_entity_poly.pdbx_seq_one_letter_code
_entity_poly.pdbx_strand_id
1 'polypeptide(L)'
;MRDGYQSELKIHRPSSSSGIDHPLIVLCYGGGFALGSMDQLSPYARGMVQLYDAVVVNISYRLAPENPFPAAQQDSWDSLVWLAENAGSDAIGADPRKGFVVGGVSAGGNIAAVLAQMSLKKECGLKHPLTGVWACIPVVVPDASVLGEEDKGLWFSREQNSNVPFLDAEATERFMRFLKPDYKSEWYSPWNAERPFVGMPRTYVQVDGMDPLRDDGLIYERCLKRAGVETRLTVWPGLPHGHFAFMPMLEASKKAVLDTMLGFGWLLRREEDVSVQDIVKVLAPPAGA
;
A
#
# COMPACT_ATOMS: atom_id res chain seq x y z
N MET A 1 -20.11 -4.82 -2.49
CA MET A 1 -19.26 -5.26 -3.61
C MET A 1 -20.14 -5.56 -4.81
N ARG A 2 -19.58 -5.61 -6.00
CA ARG A 2 -20.28 -5.89 -7.27
C ARG A 2 -21.11 -7.18 -7.28
N ASP A 3 -20.79 -8.12 -6.41
CA ASP A 3 -21.48 -9.41 -6.25
C ASP A 3 -22.46 -9.45 -5.06
N GLY A 4 -22.70 -8.30 -4.41
CA GLY A 4 -23.58 -8.17 -3.24
C GLY A 4 -22.91 -8.49 -1.90
N TYR A 5 -21.64 -8.88 -1.87
CA TYR A 5 -20.92 -9.03 -0.62
C TYR A 5 -20.78 -7.67 0.08
N GLN A 6 -21.02 -7.64 1.40
CA GLN A 6 -20.83 -6.43 2.22
C GLN A 6 -19.47 -6.46 2.88
N SER A 7 -18.58 -5.56 2.47
CA SER A 7 -17.26 -5.40 3.07
C SER A 7 -17.29 -4.32 4.15
N GLU A 8 -16.50 -4.51 5.17
CA GLU A 8 -16.35 -3.55 6.26
C GLU A 8 -15.29 -2.52 5.94
N LEU A 9 -15.50 -1.29 6.41
CA LEU A 9 -14.55 -0.19 6.34
C LEU A 9 -14.30 0.36 7.74
N LYS A 10 -13.04 0.54 8.12
CA LYS A 10 -12.67 1.19 9.37
C LYS A 10 -12.21 2.61 9.13
N ILE A 11 -13.03 3.57 9.53
CA ILE A 11 -12.80 4.98 9.28
C ILE A 11 -12.15 5.63 10.50
N HIS A 12 -11.01 6.27 10.29
CA HIS A 12 -10.31 7.11 11.24
C HIS A 12 -10.39 8.56 10.76
N ARG A 13 -10.90 9.45 11.61
CA ARG A 13 -11.07 10.86 11.25
C ARG A 13 -10.75 11.78 12.41
N PRO A 14 -10.41 13.05 12.16
CA PRO A 14 -10.20 14.05 13.19
C PRO A 14 -11.45 14.23 14.06
N SER A 15 -11.26 14.40 15.37
CA SER A 15 -12.35 14.52 16.31
C SER A 15 -12.99 15.91 16.34
N SER A 16 -12.29 16.94 15.84
CA SER A 16 -12.68 18.35 15.93
C SER A 16 -13.15 18.96 14.60
N SER A 17 -13.27 18.16 13.53
CA SER A 17 -13.56 18.68 12.20
C SER A 17 -15.06 18.92 12.00
N SER A 18 -15.44 20.18 11.87
CA SER A 18 -16.75 20.63 11.39
C SER A 18 -16.82 20.78 9.85
N GLY A 19 -15.87 20.21 9.11
CA GLY A 19 -15.75 20.37 7.66
C GLY A 19 -15.40 19.09 6.91
N ILE A 20 -15.46 19.19 5.60
CA ILE A 20 -15.08 18.11 4.64
C ILE A 20 -13.73 18.42 3.96
N ASP A 21 -12.85 19.21 4.58
CA ASP A 21 -11.61 19.74 3.97
C ASP A 21 -10.38 18.86 4.28
N HIS A 22 -10.60 17.54 4.46
CA HIS A 22 -9.58 16.57 4.83
C HIS A 22 -9.15 15.72 3.64
N PRO A 23 -7.83 15.49 3.40
CA PRO A 23 -7.40 14.53 2.39
C PRO A 23 -7.89 13.12 2.76
N LEU A 24 -8.11 12.28 1.74
CA LEU A 24 -8.52 10.89 1.89
C LEU A 24 -7.35 9.94 1.68
N ILE A 25 -7.10 9.09 2.66
CA ILE A 25 -6.10 8.02 2.57
C ILE A 25 -6.80 6.67 2.71
N VAL A 26 -6.58 5.76 1.77
CA VAL A 26 -7.13 4.40 1.78
C VAL A 26 -6.00 3.41 1.99
N LEU A 27 -6.11 2.56 3.01
CA LEU A 27 -5.07 1.62 3.40
C LEU A 27 -5.51 0.17 3.24
N CYS A 28 -4.64 -0.64 2.61
CA CYS A 28 -4.79 -2.07 2.38
C CYS A 28 -3.77 -2.83 3.24
N TYR A 29 -4.23 -3.75 4.08
CA TYR A 29 -3.36 -4.54 4.96
C TYR A 29 -2.57 -5.62 4.20
N GLY A 30 -1.54 -6.17 4.84
CA GLY A 30 -0.74 -7.29 4.33
C GLY A 30 -1.22 -8.65 4.84
N GLY A 31 -0.51 -9.73 4.42
CA GLY A 31 -0.79 -11.09 4.86
C GLY A 31 -0.99 -12.09 3.73
N GLY A 32 -0.30 -11.90 2.59
CA GLY A 32 -0.29 -12.85 1.48
C GLY A 32 -1.67 -13.12 0.87
N PHE A 33 -2.61 -12.17 0.99
CA PHE A 33 -4.01 -12.27 0.56
C PHE A 33 -4.82 -13.35 1.30
N ALA A 34 -4.25 -13.98 2.33
CA ALA A 34 -4.84 -15.10 3.06
C ALA A 34 -4.94 -14.86 4.57
N LEU A 35 -4.27 -13.85 5.08
CA LEU A 35 -4.21 -13.49 6.50
C LEU A 35 -4.41 -11.98 6.67
N GLY A 36 -4.62 -11.57 7.93
CA GLY A 36 -4.70 -10.15 8.31
C GLY A 36 -6.12 -9.63 8.44
N SER A 37 -6.20 -8.36 8.81
CA SER A 37 -7.46 -7.63 8.93
C SER A 37 -7.20 -6.11 8.78
N MET A 38 -8.27 -5.34 8.57
CA MET A 38 -8.22 -3.88 8.51
C MET A 38 -7.65 -3.22 9.77
N ASP A 39 -7.56 -3.94 10.89
CA ASP A 39 -6.97 -3.43 12.14
C ASP A 39 -5.46 -3.29 12.09
N GLN A 40 -4.79 -4.05 11.22
CA GLN A 40 -3.32 -4.10 11.11
C GLN A 40 -2.69 -2.72 10.93
N LEU A 41 -3.30 -1.85 10.14
CA LEU A 41 -2.77 -0.52 9.84
C LEU A 41 -3.40 0.61 10.69
N SER A 42 -4.21 0.27 11.70
CA SER A 42 -4.82 1.28 12.58
C SER A 42 -3.83 2.18 13.33
N PRO A 43 -2.64 1.72 13.77
CA PRO A 43 -1.63 2.61 14.35
C PRO A 43 -1.16 3.68 13.36
N TYR A 44 -0.90 3.29 12.11
CA TYR A 44 -0.52 4.20 11.03
C TYR A 44 -1.66 5.19 10.73
N ALA A 45 -2.89 4.69 10.62
CA ALA A 45 -4.07 5.53 10.36
C ALA A 45 -4.23 6.61 11.43
N ARG A 46 -4.12 6.26 12.73
CA ARG A 46 -4.19 7.25 13.82
C ARG A 46 -3.09 8.29 13.74
N GLY A 47 -1.86 7.88 13.40
CA GLY A 47 -0.75 8.79 13.18
C GLY A 47 -1.05 9.80 12.07
N MET A 48 -1.52 9.34 10.92
CA MET A 48 -1.85 10.19 9.75
C MET A 48 -3.00 11.15 10.04
N VAL A 49 -4.02 10.71 10.80
CA VAL A 49 -5.10 11.59 11.27
C VAL A 49 -4.54 12.74 12.10
N GLN A 50 -3.67 12.45 13.05
CA GLN A 50 -3.12 13.47 13.96
C GLN A 50 -2.11 14.41 13.30
N LEU A 51 -1.30 13.88 12.37
CA LEU A 51 -0.21 14.63 11.73
C LEU A 51 -0.68 15.45 10.54
N TYR A 52 -1.64 14.94 9.76
CA TYR A 52 -2.02 15.52 8.48
C TYR A 52 -3.48 15.93 8.40
N ASP A 53 -4.22 15.83 9.52
CA ASP A 53 -5.65 16.11 9.55
C ASP A 53 -6.42 15.35 8.44
N ALA A 54 -5.97 14.13 8.17
CA ALA A 54 -6.51 13.28 7.10
C ALA A 54 -7.67 12.42 7.60
N VAL A 55 -8.60 12.10 6.71
CA VAL A 55 -9.49 10.96 6.90
C VAL A 55 -8.78 9.72 6.34
N VAL A 56 -8.60 8.70 7.17
CA VAL A 56 -7.93 7.46 6.79
C VAL A 56 -8.91 6.30 6.89
N VAL A 57 -9.04 5.53 5.82
CA VAL A 57 -9.93 4.38 5.75
C VAL A 57 -9.13 3.11 5.52
N ASN A 58 -9.15 2.22 6.52
CA ASN A 58 -8.63 0.88 6.35
C ASN A 58 -9.73 0.02 5.74
N ILE A 59 -9.50 -0.51 4.55
CA ILE A 59 -10.46 -1.36 3.87
C ILE A 59 -10.28 -2.83 4.24
N SER A 60 -11.38 -3.58 4.24
CA SER A 60 -11.36 -5.04 4.29
C SER A 60 -11.48 -5.61 2.87
N TYR A 61 -11.02 -6.84 2.69
CA TYR A 61 -11.21 -7.61 1.47
C TYR A 61 -11.28 -9.11 1.81
N ARG A 62 -11.93 -9.89 0.97
CA ARG A 62 -12.08 -11.33 1.18
C ARG A 62 -10.75 -12.05 0.98
N LEU A 63 -10.49 -13.02 1.85
CA LEU A 63 -9.21 -13.74 1.91
C LEU A 63 -9.28 -15.08 1.18
N ALA A 64 -8.14 -15.47 0.62
CA ALA A 64 -7.88 -16.82 0.14
C ALA A 64 -7.58 -17.74 1.35
N PRO A 65 -7.78 -19.07 1.24
CA PRO A 65 -8.22 -19.80 0.04
C PRO A 65 -9.73 -19.79 -0.23
N GLU A 66 -10.56 -19.31 0.72
CA GLU A 66 -12.03 -19.31 0.60
C GLU A 66 -12.48 -18.44 -0.58
N ASN A 67 -11.78 -17.32 -0.81
CA ASN A 67 -12.04 -16.40 -1.91
C ASN A 67 -10.74 -16.15 -2.68
N PRO A 68 -10.38 -17.03 -3.63
CA PRO A 68 -9.14 -16.89 -4.37
C PRO A 68 -9.14 -15.67 -5.29
N PHE A 69 -8.02 -15.42 -5.95
CA PHE A 69 -7.89 -14.35 -6.95
C PHE A 69 -9.04 -14.38 -7.97
N PRO A 70 -9.60 -13.22 -8.36
CA PRO A 70 -9.19 -11.85 -8.00
C PRO A 70 -10.04 -11.19 -6.89
N ALA A 71 -10.65 -11.96 -5.98
CA ALA A 71 -11.62 -11.46 -5.00
C ALA A 71 -11.07 -10.27 -4.18
N ALA A 72 -9.87 -10.40 -3.61
CA ALA A 72 -9.27 -9.35 -2.78
C ALA A 72 -9.08 -8.03 -3.54
N GLN A 73 -8.59 -8.10 -4.78
CA GLN A 73 -8.36 -6.93 -5.61
C GLN A 73 -9.67 -6.27 -6.05
N GLN A 74 -10.67 -7.07 -6.40
CA GLN A 74 -11.99 -6.56 -6.81
C GLN A 74 -12.74 -5.93 -5.63
N ASP A 75 -12.70 -6.54 -4.45
CA ASP A 75 -13.29 -5.96 -3.25
C ASP A 75 -12.63 -4.62 -2.88
N SER A 76 -11.30 -4.57 -3.00
CA SER A 76 -10.54 -3.35 -2.73
C SER A 76 -10.85 -2.24 -3.75
N TRP A 77 -11.02 -2.60 -5.02
CA TRP A 77 -11.44 -1.67 -6.06
C TRP A 77 -12.84 -1.12 -5.79
N ASP A 78 -13.81 -1.99 -5.50
CA ASP A 78 -15.18 -1.58 -5.21
C ASP A 78 -15.23 -0.66 -3.99
N SER A 79 -14.42 -0.94 -2.96
CA SER A 79 -14.25 -0.06 -1.79
C SER A 79 -13.68 1.30 -2.18
N LEU A 80 -12.64 1.34 -3.03
CA LEU A 80 -12.02 2.58 -3.48
C LEU A 80 -12.99 3.45 -4.27
N VAL A 81 -13.75 2.85 -5.19
CA VAL A 81 -14.78 3.54 -5.99
C VAL A 81 -15.86 4.12 -5.09
N TRP A 82 -16.38 3.29 -4.18
CA TRP A 82 -17.40 3.74 -3.23
C TRP A 82 -16.92 4.90 -2.35
N LEU A 83 -15.68 4.83 -1.87
CA LEU A 83 -15.07 5.91 -1.09
C LEU A 83 -14.91 7.19 -1.90
N ALA A 84 -14.48 7.10 -3.16
CA ALA A 84 -14.37 8.27 -4.04
C ALA A 84 -15.72 8.94 -4.32
N GLU A 85 -16.81 8.17 -4.40
CA GLU A 85 -18.16 8.68 -4.61
C GLU A 85 -18.75 9.31 -3.35
N ASN A 86 -18.46 8.75 -2.19
CA ASN A 86 -19.08 9.11 -0.90
C ASN A 86 -18.17 9.91 0.02
N ALA A 87 -17.00 10.35 -0.44
CA ALA A 87 -15.98 11.00 0.39
C ALA A 87 -16.52 12.20 1.19
N GLY A 88 -17.36 13.03 0.59
CA GLY A 88 -17.95 14.20 1.23
C GLY A 88 -19.20 13.93 2.09
N SER A 89 -19.60 12.68 2.28
CA SER A 89 -20.71 12.33 3.17
C SER A 89 -20.36 12.54 4.64
N ASP A 90 -21.37 12.71 5.49
CA ASP A 90 -21.19 12.83 6.95
C ASP A 90 -20.48 11.61 7.56
N ALA A 91 -20.61 10.43 6.94
CA ALA A 91 -19.97 9.21 7.37
C ALA A 91 -18.46 9.23 7.15
N ILE A 92 -17.99 9.83 6.05
CA ILE A 92 -16.56 9.90 5.67
C ILE A 92 -15.95 11.23 6.05
N GLY A 93 -16.47 12.35 5.56
CA GLY A 93 -16.01 13.70 5.90
C GLY A 93 -14.69 14.07 5.24
N ALA A 94 -14.43 13.66 3.99
CA ALA A 94 -13.18 13.92 3.28
C ALA A 94 -13.40 14.65 1.94
N ASP A 95 -12.36 15.35 1.49
CA ASP A 95 -12.28 15.92 0.14
C ASP A 95 -11.07 15.33 -0.62
N PRO A 96 -11.28 14.40 -1.55
CA PRO A 96 -10.21 13.81 -2.36
C PRO A 96 -9.42 14.83 -3.19
N ARG A 97 -9.94 16.04 -3.41
CA ARG A 97 -9.23 17.12 -4.11
C ARG A 97 -8.09 17.71 -3.28
N LYS A 98 -8.09 17.50 -1.95
CA LYS A 98 -7.02 17.89 -1.03
C LYS A 98 -5.90 16.86 -0.94
N GLY A 99 -6.11 15.69 -1.52
CA GLY A 99 -5.22 14.56 -1.60
C GLY A 99 -6.02 13.26 -1.56
N PHE A 100 -5.73 12.35 -2.47
CA PHE A 100 -6.35 11.03 -2.52
C PHE A 100 -5.26 9.98 -2.67
N VAL A 101 -4.89 9.36 -1.58
CA VAL A 101 -3.78 8.41 -1.52
C VAL A 101 -4.31 7.00 -1.28
N VAL A 102 -3.80 6.03 -2.03
CA VAL A 102 -3.97 4.61 -1.74
C VAL A 102 -2.64 4.03 -1.29
N GLY A 103 -2.65 3.19 -0.27
CA GLY A 103 -1.42 2.59 0.22
C GLY A 103 -1.63 1.22 0.84
N GLY A 104 -0.52 0.48 0.99
CA GLY A 104 -0.58 -0.81 1.64
C GLY A 104 0.76 -1.48 1.83
N VAL A 105 0.72 -2.59 2.56
CA VAL A 105 1.89 -3.37 2.97
C VAL A 105 1.82 -4.75 2.35
N SER A 106 2.91 -5.26 1.74
CA SER A 106 3.01 -6.62 1.20
C SER A 106 1.91 -6.90 0.16
N ALA A 107 1.01 -7.85 0.41
CA ALA A 107 -0.19 -8.07 -0.40
C ALA A 107 -1.02 -6.79 -0.58
N GLY A 108 -1.16 -5.97 0.48
CA GLY A 108 -1.80 -4.66 0.39
C GLY A 108 -1.01 -3.66 -0.46
N GLY A 109 0.32 -3.76 -0.49
CA GLY A 109 1.19 -3.00 -1.38
C GLY A 109 0.98 -3.37 -2.85
N ASN A 110 0.74 -4.66 -3.14
CA ASN A 110 0.28 -5.13 -4.45
C ASN A 110 -1.07 -4.48 -4.80
N ILE A 111 -2.06 -4.62 -3.92
CA ILE A 111 -3.39 -4.05 -4.13
C ILE A 111 -3.27 -2.55 -4.44
N ALA A 112 -2.53 -1.78 -3.64
CA ALA A 112 -2.37 -0.34 -3.86
C ALA A 112 -1.76 -0.02 -5.24
N ALA A 113 -0.72 -0.74 -5.67
CA ALA A 113 -0.09 -0.56 -6.97
C ALA A 113 -1.05 -0.92 -8.13
N VAL A 114 -1.79 -2.03 -8.00
CA VAL A 114 -2.78 -2.46 -8.99
C VAL A 114 -3.93 -1.47 -9.10
N LEU A 115 -4.52 -1.06 -7.97
CA LEU A 115 -5.63 -0.10 -7.96
C LEU A 115 -5.24 1.23 -8.58
N ALA A 116 -4.03 1.71 -8.29
CA ALA A 116 -3.52 2.94 -8.88
C ALA A 116 -3.36 2.81 -10.40
N GLN A 117 -2.81 1.71 -10.90
CA GLN A 117 -2.71 1.47 -12.34
C GLN A 117 -4.08 1.35 -13.00
N MET A 118 -5.02 0.63 -12.37
CA MET A 118 -6.40 0.47 -12.85
C MET A 118 -7.16 1.81 -12.90
N SER A 119 -6.91 2.72 -11.94
CA SER A 119 -7.57 4.02 -11.89
C SER A 119 -7.28 4.93 -13.08
N LEU A 120 -6.23 4.63 -13.87
CA LEU A 120 -5.85 5.38 -15.06
C LEU A 120 -6.69 5.02 -16.30
N LYS A 121 -7.44 3.93 -16.25
CA LYS A 121 -8.31 3.53 -17.34
C LYS A 121 -9.55 4.41 -17.40
N LYS A 122 -9.86 4.94 -18.59
CA LYS A 122 -11.01 5.82 -18.80
C LYS A 122 -12.35 5.17 -18.42
N GLU A 123 -12.49 3.88 -18.71
CA GLU A 123 -13.68 3.09 -18.40
C GLU A 123 -13.86 2.76 -16.92
N CYS A 124 -12.82 2.89 -16.12
CA CYS A 124 -12.88 2.59 -14.69
C CYS A 124 -13.59 3.66 -13.86
N GLY A 125 -13.71 4.90 -14.40
CA GLY A 125 -14.64 5.93 -13.90
C GLY A 125 -14.42 6.38 -12.45
N LEU A 126 -13.18 6.34 -11.92
CA LEU A 126 -12.93 6.85 -10.57
C LEU A 126 -13.23 8.35 -10.51
N LYS A 127 -14.16 8.76 -9.66
CA LYS A 127 -14.69 10.13 -9.58
C LYS A 127 -13.62 11.20 -9.33
N HIS A 128 -12.58 10.84 -8.57
CA HIS A 128 -11.45 11.70 -8.27
C HIS A 128 -10.17 10.94 -8.58
N PRO A 129 -9.17 11.55 -9.25
CA PRO A 129 -7.91 10.88 -9.52
C PRO A 129 -7.13 10.63 -8.23
N LEU A 130 -6.43 9.51 -8.15
CA LEU A 130 -5.45 9.27 -7.10
C LEU A 130 -4.29 10.26 -7.25
N THR A 131 -3.83 10.82 -6.14
CA THR A 131 -2.71 11.77 -6.10
C THR A 131 -1.42 11.19 -5.56
N GLY A 132 -1.49 10.01 -4.92
CA GLY A 132 -0.33 9.33 -4.35
C GLY A 132 -0.56 7.85 -4.12
N VAL A 133 0.56 7.09 -4.12
CA VAL A 133 0.60 5.65 -3.82
C VAL A 133 1.68 5.37 -2.78
N TRP A 134 1.34 4.58 -1.77
CA TRP A 134 2.33 3.98 -0.87
C TRP A 134 2.38 2.48 -1.10
N ALA A 135 3.52 1.97 -1.58
CA ALA A 135 3.79 0.56 -1.81
C ALA A 135 4.92 0.10 -0.87
N CYS A 136 4.56 -0.47 0.26
CA CYS A 136 5.51 -0.98 1.25
C CYS A 136 5.73 -2.48 1.05
N ILE A 137 6.98 -2.89 0.83
CA ILE A 137 7.38 -4.29 0.61
C ILE A 137 6.42 -5.05 -0.35
N PRO A 138 6.13 -4.48 -1.55
CA PRO A 138 5.05 -4.97 -2.39
C PRO A 138 5.43 -6.24 -3.15
N VAL A 139 4.47 -7.15 -3.37
CA VAL A 139 4.59 -8.28 -4.30
C VAL A 139 3.98 -7.88 -5.64
N VAL A 140 4.78 -7.42 -6.60
CA VAL A 140 4.25 -6.81 -7.84
C VAL A 140 4.79 -7.42 -9.12
N VAL A 141 5.94 -8.09 -9.10
CA VAL A 141 6.50 -8.79 -10.26
C VAL A 141 5.97 -10.23 -10.30
N PRO A 142 5.14 -10.59 -11.29
CA PRO A 142 4.57 -11.93 -11.37
C PRO A 142 5.62 -12.99 -11.65
N ASP A 143 6.46 -12.75 -12.64
CA ASP A 143 7.60 -13.57 -13.04
C ASP A 143 8.58 -12.76 -13.92
N ALA A 144 9.73 -13.35 -14.26
CA ALA A 144 10.76 -12.67 -15.04
C ALA A 144 10.36 -12.30 -16.48
N SER A 145 9.27 -12.87 -17.01
CA SER A 145 8.86 -12.63 -18.40
C SER A 145 8.33 -11.22 -18.66
N VAL A 146 7.81 -10.55 -17.60
CA VAL A 146 7.32 -9.18 -17.71
C VAL A 146 8.44 -8.14 -17.64
N LEU A 147 9.64 -8.55 -17.22
CA LEU A 147 10.78 -7.66 -17.05
C LEU A 147 11.53 -7.44 -18.38
N GLY A 148 11.99 -6.21 -18.61
CA GLY A 148 12.94 -5.92 -19.66
C GLY A 148 14.29 -6.61 -19.42
N GLU A 149 15.06 -6.85 -20.47
CA GLU A 149 16.36 -7.56 -20.38
C GLU A 149 17.31 -6.90 -19.36
N GLU A 150 17.27 -5.59 -19.22
CA GLU A 150 18.07 -4.81 -18.29
C GLU A 150 17.66 -4.98 -16.82
N ASP A 151 16.45 -5.47 -16.53
CA ASP A 151 15.91 -5.66 -15.20
C ASP A 151 15.89 -7.13 -14.77
N LYS A 152 15.90 -8.08 -15.72
CA LYS A 152 15.93 -9.52 -15.41
C LYS A 152 17.09 -9.93 -14.52
N GLY A 153 18.29 -9.40 -14.80
CA GLY A 153 19.49 -9.66 -14.02
C GLY A 153 19.49 -9.03 -12.62
N LEU A 154 18.53 -8.14 -12.34
CA LEU A 154 18.37 -7.49 -11.05
C LEU A 154 17.31 -8.18 -10.17
N TRP A 155 16.55 -9.12 -10.70
CA TRP A 155 15.47 -9.81 -9.99
C TRP A 155 15.94 -11.19 -9.50
N PHE A 156 16.60 -11.23 -8.36
CA PHE A 156 17.19 -12.42 -7.75
C PHE A 156 16.94 -12.56 -6.24
N SER A 157 16.27 -11.57 -5.62
CA SER A 157 16.04 -11.61 -4.16
C SER A 157 15.22 -12.80 -3.70
N ARG A 158 14.35 -13.36 -4.53
CA ARG A 158 13.54 -14.54 -4.22
C ARG A 158 14.40 -15.79 -3.99
N GLU A 159 15.48 -15.94 -4.75
CA GLU A 159 16.46 -17.01 -4.57
C GLU A 159 17.42 -16.67 -3.43
N GLN A 160 17.99 -15.45 -3.45
CA GLN A 160 18.94 -14.98 -2.45
C GLN A 160 18.41 -15.04 -1.03
N ASN A 161 17.14 -14.66 -0.84
CA ASN A 161 16.45 -14.57 0.44
C ASN A 161 15.42 -15.68 0.63
N SER A 162 15.65 -16.87 0.03
CA SER A 162 14.72 -18.00 0.07
C SER A 162 14.54 -18.62 1.46
N ASN A 163 15.50 -18.40 2.37
CA ASN A 163 15.49 -18.95 3.72
C ASN A 163 15.73 -17.85 4.76
N VAL A 164 14.75 -16.97 4.90
CA VAL A 164 14.80 -15.82 5.84
C VAL A 164 13.60 -15.85 6.79
N PRO A 165 13.67 -15.15 7.93
CA PRO A 165 12.53 -15.05 8.85
C PRO A 165 11.29 -14.42 8.19
N PHE A 166 10.11 -14.86 8.66
CA PHE A 166 8.76 -14.34 8.39
C PHE A 166 8.22 -14.63 6.99
N LEU A 167 9.01 -14.51 5.92
CA LEU A 167 8.58 -14.82 4.55
C LEU A 167 9.70 -15.54 3.82
N ASP A 168 9.74 -16.86 3.94
CA ASP A 168 10.63 -17.73 3.18
C ASP A 168 9.98 -18.23 1.88
N ALA A 169 10.71 -19.04 1.12
CA ALA A 169 10.22 -19.60 -0.15
C ALA A 169 8.98 -20.49 0.06
N GLU A 170 8.93 -21.28 1.14
CA GLU A 170 7.81 -22.18 1.44
C GLU A 170 6.54 -21.36 1.78
N ALA A 171 6.66 -20.33 2.61
CA ALA A 171 5.55 -19.44 2.94
C ALA A 171 5.03 -18.71 1.70
N THR A 172 5.94 -18.20 0.85
CA THR A 172 5.60 -17.55 -0.41
C THR A 172 4.82 -18.49 -1.32
N GLU A 173 5.30 -19.71 -1.53
CA GLU A 173 4.61 -20.73 -2.35
C GLU A 173 3.23 -21.07 -1.78
N ARG A 174 3.13 -21.20 -0.45
CA ARG A 174 1.87 -21.50 0.25
C ARG A 174 0.82 -20.41 0.01
N PHE A 175 1.20 -19.15 0.12
CA PHE A 175 0.30 -18.03 -0.19
C PHE A 175 -0.16 -18.03 -1.65
N MET A 176 0.74 -18.31 -2.59
CA MET A 176 0.38 -18.37 -4.01
C MET A 176 -0.55 -19.57 -4.31
N ARG A 177 -0.37 -20.70 -3.65
CA ARG A 177 -1.30 -21.85 -3.76
C ARG A 177 -2.71 -21.52 -3.23
N PHE A 178 -2.80 -20.72 -2.18
CA PHE A 178 -4.10 -20.26 -1.65
C PHE A 178 -4.74 -19.24 -2.58
N LEU A 179 -3.97 -18.26 -3.01
CA LEU A 179 -4.46 -17.17 -3.87
C LEU A 179 -4.86 -17.65 -5.26
N LYS A 180 -4.12 -18.57 -5.88
CA LYS A 180 -4.28 -19.04 -7.26
C LYS A 180 -4.32 -17.88 -8.26
N PRO A 181 -3.29 -17.04 -8.33
CA PRO A 181 -3.32 -15.85 -9.17
C PRO A 181 -3.29 -16.18 -10.65
N ASP A 182 -3.98 -15.37 -11.44
CA ASP A 182 -3.68 -15.27 -12.87
C ASP A 182 -2.54 -14.25 -13.06
N TYR A 183 -1.34 -14.74 -13.27
CA TYR A 183 -0.14 -13.92 -13.42
C TYR A 183 -0.16 -12.99 -14.63
N LYS A 184 -1.06 -13.21 -15.59
CA LYS A 184 -1.24 -12.36 -16.77
C LYS A 184 -2.33 -11.31 -16.60
N SER A 185 -3.06 -11.36 -15.51
CA SER A 185 -4.14 -10.42 -15.22
C SER A 185 -3.60 -9.07 -14.76
N GLU A 186 -4.18 -7.98 -15.26
CA GLU A 186 -3.95 -6.63 -14.76
C GLU A 186 -4.38 -6.46 -13.28
N TRP A 187 -5.30 -7.29 -12.80
CA TRP A 187 -5.68 -7.33 -11.39
C TRP A 187 -4.59 -7.91 -10.49
N TYR A 188 -3.58 -8.58 -11.07
CA TYR A 188 -2.47 -9.14 -10.29
C TYR A 188 -1.23 -8.24 -10.31
N SER A 189 -0.91 -7.65 -11.46
CA SER A 189 0.32 -6.88 -11.60
C SER A 189 0.16 -5.65 -12.50
N PRO A 190 0.72 -4.49 -12.09
CA PRO A 190 0.75 -3.29 -12.93
C PRO A 190 1.46 -3.49 -14.27
N TRP A 191 2.41 -4.45 -14.37
CA TRP A 191 3.10 -4.77 -15.63
C TRP A 191 2.18 -5.26 -16.73
N ASN A 192 1.03 -5.85 -16.36
CA ASN A 192 0.08 -6.42 -17.33
C ASN A 192 -0.88 -5.37 -17.93
N ALA A 193 -0.77 -4.13 -17.52
CA ALA A 193 -1.57 -3.05 -18.09
C ALA A 193 -1.15 -2.74 -19.54
N GLU A 194 -2.07 -2.23 -20.35
CA GLU A 194 -1.77 -1.82 -21.73
C GLU A 194 -0.65 -0.78 -21.80
N ARG A 195 -0.59 0.13 -20.86
CA ARG A 195 0.45 1.16 -20.73
C ARG A 195 1.01 1.16 -19.30
N PRO A 196 1.87 0.20 -18.96
CA PRO A 196 2.38 0.06 -17.61
C PRO A 196 3.03 1.36 -17.11
N PHE A 197 2.69 1.76 -15.90
CA PHE A 197 3.26 2.89 -15.16
C PHE A 197 2.98 4.30 -15.71
N VAL A 198 2.59 4.44 -16.97
CA VAL A 198 2.39 5.75 -17.63
C VAL A 198 1.21 6.48 -17.01
N GLY A 199 1.48 7.65 -16.41
CA GLY A 199 0.46 8.47 -15.75
C GLY A 199 0.18 8.10 -14.30
N MET A 200 0.93 7.16 -13.73
CA MET A 200 0.84 6.81 -12.31
C MET A 200 1.06 8.06 -11.44
N PRO A 201 0.33 8.19 -10.33
CA PRO A 201 0.57 9.27 -9.37
C PRO A 201 1.93 9.09 -8.68
N ARG A 202 2.41 10.13 -7.99
CA ARG A 202 3.64 10.04 -7.20
C ARG A 202 3.60 8.82 -6.28
N THR A 203 4.69 8.07 -6.24
CA THR A 203 4.72 6.76 -5.57
C THR A 203 5.86 6.67 -4.57
N TYR A 204 5.52 6.35 -3.33
CA TYR A 204 6.48 6.05 -2.27
C TYR A 204 6.62 4.53 -2.12
N VAL A 205 7.82 4.03 -2.35
CA VAL A 205 8.18 2.60 -2.26
C VAL A 205 9.10 2.38 -1.07
N GLN A 206 8.80 1.40 -0.23
CA GLN A 206 9.69 0.93 0.83
C GLN A 206 10.02 -0.54 0.59
N VAL A 207 11.27 -0.93 0.81
CA VAL A 207 11.73 -2.31 0.66
C VAL A 207 12.65 -2.73 1.81
N ASP A 208 12.58 -3.99 2.17
CA ASP A 208 13.44 -4.61 3.18
C ASP A 208 14.57 -5.39 2.52
N GLY A 209 15.81 -5.23 2.98
CA GLY A 209 17.01 -5.75 2.29
C GLY A 209 17.14 -7.28 2.27
N MET A 210 16.62 -7.96 3.32
CA MET A 210 16.57 -9.43 3.41
C MET A 210 15.21 -10.00 3.03
N ASP A 211 14.41 -9.24 2.25
CA ASP A 211 13.10 -9.67 1.80
C ASP A 211 13.20 -10.40 0.45
N PRO A 212 12.54 -11.56 0.26
CA PRO A 212 12.37 -12.17 -1.06
C PRO A 212 11.71 -11.22 -2.08
N LEU A 213 10.88 -10.27 -1.62
CA LEU A 213 10.18 -9.29 -2.44
C LEU A 213 10.97 -7.99 -2.64
N ARG A 214 12.23 -7.90 -2.15
CA ARG A 214 13.06 -6.70 -2.27
C ARG A 214 13.12 -6.19 -3.71
N ASP A 215 13.46 -7.08 -4.63
CA ASP A 215 13.68 -6.70 -6.02
C ASP A 215 12.38 -6.37 -6.75
N ASP A 216 11.25 -6.91 -6.31
CA ASP A 216 9.93 -6.50 -6.80
C ASP A 216 9.73 -4.99 -6.61
N GLY A 217 10.00 -4.49 -5.39
CA GLY A 217 9.86 -3.07 -5.07
C GLY A 217 10.91 -2.19 -5.75
N LEU A 218 12.18 -2.62 -5.80
CA LEU A 218 13.27 -1.87 -6.43
C LEU A 218 13.05 -1.71 -7.95
N ILE A 219 12.66 -2.78 -8.62
CA ILE A 219 12.40 -2.76 -10.06
C ILE A 219 11.13 -1.96 -10.36
N TYR A 220 10.10 -2.08 -9.53
CA TYR A 220 8.88 -1.29 -9.64
C TYR A 220 9.18 0.21 -9.61
N GLU A 221 9.94 0.66 -8.62
CA GLU A 221 10.34 2.06 -8.51
C GLU A 221 11.17 2.53 -9.72
N ARG A 222 12.10 1.70 -10.18
CA ARG A 222 12.90 1.97 -11.37
C ARG A 222 12.04 2.12 -12.63
N CYS A 223 11.03 1.25 -12.81
CA CYS A 223 10.10 1.34 -13.94
C CYS A 223 9.21 2.59 -13.85
N LEU A 224 8.73 2.94 -12.66
CA LEU A 224 7.99 4.18 -12.43
C LEU A 224 8.82 5.41 -12.82
N LYS A 225 10.08 5.49 -12.39
CA LYS A 225 11.00 6.59 -12.79
C LYS A 225 11.20 6.68 -14.29
N ARG A 226 11.39 5.55 -14.98
CA ARG A 226 11.51 5.53 -16.44
C ARG A 226 10.24 6.03 -17.13
N ALA A 227 9.07 5.79 -16.53
CA ALA A 227 7.80 6.29 -17.03
C ALA A 227 7.53 7.78 -16.66
N GLY A 228 8.49 8.46 -16.01
CA GLY A 228 8.39 9.86 -15.62
C GLY A 228 7.57 10.12 -14.35
N VAL A 229 7.32 9.08 -13.55
CA VAL A 229 6.62 9.19 -12.27
C VAL A 229 7.57 9.73 -11.20
N GLU A 230 7.09 10.67 -10.40
CA GLU A 230 7.80 11.16 -9.22
C GLU A 230 7.80 10.07 -8.15
N THR A 231 8.99 9.61 -7.71
CA THR A 231 9.11 8.52 -6.74
C THR A 231 9.94 8.91 -5.52
N ARG A 232 9.61 8.30 -4.39
CA ARG A 232 10.45 8.23 -3.19
C ARG A 232 10.73 6.76 -2.92
N LEU A 233 11.98 6.42 -2.60
CA LEU A 233 12.39 5.06 -2.27
C LEU A 233 13.12 5.06 -0.93
N THR A 234 12.73 4.15 -0.03
CA THR A 234 13.51 3.82 1.18
C THR A 234 13.84 2.34 1.20
N VAL A 235 15.11 2.05 1.46
CA VAL A 235 15.62 0.68 1.61
C VAL A 235 16.06 0.47 3.04
N TRP A 236 15.64 -0.63 3.66
CA TRP A 236 16.03 -1.04 5.02
C TRP A 236 17.04 -2.20 4.94
N PRO A 237 18.35 -1.94 4.86
CA PRO A 237 19.36 -2.97 4.64
C PRO A 237 19.38 -4.00 5.79
N GLY A 238 19.50 -5.30 5.43
CA GLY A 238 19.65 -6.37 6.41
C GLY A 238 18.42 -6.68 7.24
N LEU A 239 17.26 -6.13 6.91
CA LEU A 239 16.01 -6.39 7.62
C LEU A 239 15.08 -7.30 6.81
N PRO A 240 14.41 -8.29 7.45
CA PRO A 240 13.50 -9.20 6.80
C PRO A 240 12.13 -8.59 6.56
N HIS A 241 11.31 -9.24 5.74
CA HIS A 241 9.97 -8.85 5.35
C HIS A 241 9.10 -8.44 6.54
N GLY A 242 8.62 -7.18 6.55
CA GLY A 242 7.72 -6.68 7.58
C GLY A 242 8.36 -6.51 8.97
N HIS A 243 9.68 -6.33 9.06
CA HIS A 243 10.40 -6.15 10.32
C HIS A 243 9.74 -5.16 11.28
N PHE A 244 9.15 -4.10 10.75
CA PHE A 244 8.46 -3.07 11.55
C PHE A 244 7.22 -3.58 12.28
N ALA A 245 6.58 -4.66 11.77
CA ALA A 245 5.44 -5.31 12.40
C ALA A 245 5.86 -6.44 13.33
N PHE A 246 6.83 -7.26 12.93
CA PHE A 246 7.26 -8.46 13.67
C PHE A 246 8.34 -8.18 14.72
N MET A 247 9.12 -7.12 14.53
CA MET A 247 10.21 -6.72 15.44
C MET A 247 10.11 -5.22 15.82
N PRO A 248 8.98 -4.76 16.39
CA PRO A 248 8.75 -3.34 16.66
C PRO A 248 9.72 -2.73 17.67
N MET A 249 10.43 -3.58 18.44
CA MET A 249 11.43 -3.15 19.44
C MET A 249 12.71 -2.62 18.81
N LEU A 250 13.03 -3.00 17.56
CA LEU A 250 14.25 -2.56 16.88
C LEU A 250 14.19 -1.06 16.57
N GLU A 251 15.33 -0.38 16.78
CA GLU A 251 15.46 1.03 16.39
C GLU A 251 15.22 1.26 14.89
N ALA A 252 15.62 0.30 14.05
CA ALA A 252 15.35 0.35 12.63
C ALA A 252 13.84 0.28 12.32
N SER A 253 13.10 -0.54 13.06
CA SER A 253 11.63 -0.66 12.90
C SER A 253 10.93 0.64 13.31
N LYS A 254 11.35 1.27 14.40
CA LYS A 254 10.84 2.58 14.82
C LYS A 254 11.14 3.66 13.76
N LYS A 255 12.35 3.65 13.20
CA LYS A 255 12.73 4.55 12.10
C LYS A 255 11.90 4.29 10.85
N ALA A 256 11.56 3.03 10.53
CA ALA A 256 10.71 2.70 9.40
C ALA A 256 9.30 3.25 9.55
N VAL A 257 8.72 3.16 10.76
CA VAL A 257 7.42 3.77 11.05
C VAL A 257 7.46 5.29 10.92
N LEU A 258 8.51 5.93 11.47
CA LEU A 258 8.72 7.37 11.33
C LEU A 258 8.85 7.78 9.86
N ASP A 259 9.68 7.08 9.09
CA ASP A 259 9.87 7.35 7.65
C ASP A 259 8.58 7.16 6.85
N THR A 260 7.74 6.19 7.25
CA THR A 260 6.40 6.02 6.66
C THR A 260 5.56 7.27 6.88
N MET A 261 5.55 7.85 8.10
CA MET A 261 4.82 9.09 8.37
C MET A 261 5.33 10.25 7.49
N LEU A 262 6.65 10.46 7.42
CA LEU A 262 7.27 11.45 6.54
C LEU A 262 6.91 11.20 5.06
N GLY A 263 6.86 9.93 4.65
CA GLY A 263 6.46 9.53 3.31
C GLY A 263 5.02 9.93 2.98
N PHE A 264 4.10 9.83 3.93
CA PHE A 264 2.72 10.33 3.73
C PHE A 264 2.66 11.85 3.64
N GLY A 265 3.48 12.61 4.39
CA GLY A 265 3.65 14.04 4.18
C GLY A 265 4.06 14.36 2.75
N TRP A 266 5.06 13.64 2.25
CA TRP A 266 5.50 13.77 0.86
C TRP A 266 4.37 13.41 -0.13
N LEU A 267 3.64 12.32 0.05
CA LEU A 267 2.52 11.94 -0.81
C LEU A 267 1.41 12.99 -0.86
N LEU A 268 1.15 13.66 0.25
CA LEU A 268 0.15 14.72 0.38
C LEU A 268 0.67 16.12 -0.02
N ARG A 269 1.96 16.28 -0.38
CA ARG A 269 2.64 17.57 -0.62
C ARG A 269 2.59 18.50 0.60
N ARG A 270 2.81 17.92 1.77
CA ARG A 270 2.73 18.55 3.10
C ARG A 270 3.95 18.21 3.94
N GLU A 271 5.13 18.10 3.29
CA GLU A 271 6.39 17.71 3.92
C GLU A 271 6.85 18.71 4.98
N GLU A 272 6.52 20.00 4.77
CA GLU A 272 6.92 21.08 5.67
C GLU A 272 5.95 21.28 6.84
N ASP A 273 4.77 20.64 6.80
CA ASP A 273 3.74 20.82 7.83
C ASP A 273 4.07 20.09 9.13
N VAL A 274 4.94 19.06 9.08
CA VAL A 274 5.18 18.13 10.19
C VAL A 274 6.67 17.88 10.39
N SER A 275 7.17 18.15 11.58
CA SER A 275 8.56 17.87 11.98
C SER A 275 8.72 16.41 12.45
N VAL A 276 9.98 15.94 12.48
CA VAL A 276 10.34 14.65 13.10
C VAL A 276 9.90 14.59 14.56
N GLN A 277 9.99 15.72 15.29
CA GLN A 277 9.57 15.80 16.69
C GLN A 277 8.08 15.60 16.86
N ASP A 278 7.26 16.14 15.96
CA ASP A 278 5.80 15.94 15.96
C ASP A 278 5.46 14.46 15.75
N ILE A 279 6.13 13.80 14.81
CA ILE A 279 5.92 12.38 14.55
C ILE A 279 6.29 11.54 15.78
N VAL A 280 7.46 11.78 16.37
CA VAL A 280 7.89 11.07 17.59
C VAL A 280 6.89 11.23 18.72
N LYS A 281 6.35 12.44 18.91
CA LYS A 281 5.32 12.74 19.93
C LYS A 281 4.03 11.96 19.67
N VAL A 282 3.57 11.90 18.41
CA VAL A 282 2.34 11.20 18.02
C VAL A 282 2.48 9.68 18.14
N LEU A 283 3.67 9.14 17.84
CA LEU A 283 3.95 7.71 17.91
C LEU A 283 4.32 7.22 19.32
N ALA A 284 4.56 8.14 20.26
CA ALA A 284 4.84 7.77 21.65
C ALA A 284 3.62 7.09 22.28
N PRO A 285 3.82 6.06 23.11
CA PRO A 285 2.71 5.48 23.86
C PRO A 285 2.08 6.55 24.77
N PRO A 286 0.76 6.48 25.01
CA PRO A 286 0.11 7.43 25.92
C PRO A 286 0.78 7.39 27.29
N ALA A 287 1.00 8.57 27.90
CA ALA A 287 1.62 8.67 29.19
C ALA A 287 0.80 7.89 30.22
N GLY A 288 1.37 6.82 30.78
CA GLY A 288 0.72 5.99 31.81
C GLY A 288 0.09 4.68 31.31
N ALA A 289 0.46 4.20 30.12
CA ALA A 289 0.08 2.85 29.62
C ALA A 289 1.09 1.78 30.08
#